data_5f1be95a8782e0d1a890b71954bc95e0
#
_entry.id   5f1be95a8782e0d1a890b71954bc95e0
#
_cell.length_a   1.000
_cell.length_b   1.000
_cell.length_c   1.000
_cell.angle_alpha   90.00
_cell.angle_beta   90.00
_cell.angle_gamma   90.00
#
_symmetry.space_group_name_H-M   'P 1'
#
loop_
_entity.id
_entity.type
_entity.pdbx_description
1 polymer ?
#
loop_
_entity_poly.entity_id
_entity_poly.type
_entity_poly.pdbx_seq_one_letter_code
_entity_poly.pdbx_strand_id
1 'polypeptide(L)'
;MAAKRKTAAKRTVQKAAKKIADPSRWKFGITFPIVLILILFAAAFVYGGYLESGTEEDEPPQVVSNFIKKDADLAVHYIDVGQGDSSLIVYKDKSILIDAGERDSGSTVVEYLQSLGIEKLDYVIATHPHSDHIGGLPDVINSFEIGTVIAPRISDEMTPTTKTYERFLTALSGKGLRLTAANAGDTYSIADPDIESDNTEFEILAPVKNDYDDLNNWSVVLKLVHGGTSFIFTGDAEQSAENDILDSGADGSADVLKVGHHGSSTSTSKAFLKAVSPSIAVIQCGTDNSYGHPHAETIEKLDSSNVKIYRNDYDGTVIIYSDGKDIRAVTEKGDAKQNVDN
;
A
#
# COMPACT_ATOMS: atom_id res chain seq x y z
N MET A 1 14.20 -8.94 37.27
CA MET A 1 15.03 -7.90 37.95
C MET A 1 14.85 -6.49 37.39
N ALA A 2 14.54 -6.31 36.15
CA ALA A 2 14.36 -4.98 35.48
C ALA A 2 13.20 -4.15 36.06
N ALA A 3 12.04 -4.74 36.35
CA ALA A 3 10.87 -4.02 36.87
C ALA A 3 11.12 -3.36 38.26
N LYS A 4 11.89 -3.99 39.14
CA LYS A 4 12.22 -3.39 40.44
C LYS A 4 13.18 -2.19 40.34
N ARG A 5 14.06 -2.16 39.32
CA ARG A 5 14.96 -1.01 39.07
C ARG A 5 14.20 0.20 38.53
N LYS A 6 13.21 0.00 37.66
CA LYS A 6 12.35 1.10 37.10
C LYS A 6 11.53 1.78 38.21
N THR A 7 11.03 1.02 39.20
CA THR A 7 10.23 1.59 40.32
C THR A 7 11.09 2.38 41.30
N ALA A 8 12.34 1.95 41.53
CA ALA A 8 13.28 2.67 42.38
C ALA A 8 13.73 4.00 41.79
N ALA A 9 14.06 4.03 40.49
CA ALA A 9 14.43 5.25 39.76
C ALA A 9 13.29 6.28 39.78
N LYS A 10 12.04 5.86 39.53
CA LYS A 10 10.87 6.73 39.56
C LYS A 10 10.61 7.37 40.94
N ARG A 11 10.85 6.63 42.00
CA ARG A 11 10.73 7.15 43.40
C ARG A 11 11.85 8.14 43.73
N THR A 12 13.06 7.95 43.22
CA THR A 12 14.18 8.87 43.44
C THR A 12 13.97 10.18 42.75
N VAL A 13 13.49 10.16 41.50
CA VAL A 13 13.17 11.37 40.71
C VAL A 13 12.01 12.14 41.36
N GLN A 14 10.95 11.46 41.83
CA GLN A 14 9.84 12.15 42.50
C GLN A 14 10.26 12.76 43.86
N LYS A 15 11.19 12.14 44.62
CA LYS A 15 11.72 12.73 45.82
C LYS A 15 12.62 13.93 45.56
N ALA A 16 13.39 13.91 44.48
CA ALA A 16 14.20 15.05 44.04
C ALA A 16 13.34 16.23 43.58
N ALA A 17 12.30 15.96 42.77
CA ALA A 17 11.37 16.98 42.30
C ALA A 17 10.62 17.68 43.47
N LYS A 18 10.22 16.92 44.45
CA LYS A 18 9.52 17.47 45.66
C LYS A 18 10.44 18.33 46.55
N LYS A 19 11.76 18.08 46.54
CA LYS A 19 12.76 18.86 47.27
C LYS A 19 13.12 20.18 46.55
N ILE A 20 12.93 20.24 45.24
CA ILE A 20 13.20 21.41 44.38
C ILE A 20 12.02 22.37 44.38
N ALA A 21 10.78 21.88 44.59
CA ALA A 21 9.54 22.65 44.56
C ALA A 21 9.19 23.41 45.86
N ASP A 22 10.09 23.49 46.83
CA ASP A 22 9.86 24.25 48.09
C ASP A 22 10.28 25.73 47.91
N PRO A 23 9.37 26.68 47.77
CA PRO A 23 9.69 28.07 47.48
C PRO A 23 10.43 28.79 48.64
N SER A 24 10.41 28.23 49.86
CA SER A 24 10.99 28.87 51.03
C SER A 24 12.53 28.81 51.08
N ARG A 25 13.18 28.09 50.11
CA ARG A 25 14.65 27.87 50.07
C ARG A 25 15.36 28.70 49.00
N TRP A 26 14.65 29.48 48.21
CA TRP A 26 15.24 30.21 47.09
C TRP A 26 15.63 31.64 47.53
N LYS A 27 16.92 31.84 47.85
CA LYS A 27 17.48 33.19 47.90
C LYS A 27 17.92 33.55 46.47
N PHE A 28 17.38 34.67 46.00
CA PHE A 28 17.69 35.21 44.68
C PHE A 28 19.20 35.39 44.48
N GLY A 29 19.77 34.63 43.55
CA GLY A 29 21.16 34.68 43.12
C GLY A 29 21.37 33.77 41.90
N ILE A 30 22.48 33.95 41.22
CA ILE A 30 22.94 33.40 39.92
C ILE A 30 22.69 31.88 39.64
N THR A 31 22.04 31.18 40.57
CA THR A 31 21.84 29.73 40.53
C THR A 31 20.65 29.28 39.70
N PHE A 32 19.68 30.17 39.37
CA PHE A 32 18.47 29.78 38.65
C PHE A 32 18.70 29.28 37.21
N PRO A 33 19.52 29.97 36.37
CA PRO A 33 19.80 29.51 35.01
C PRO A 33 20.65 28.22 35.01
N ILE A 34 21.52 27.99 35.98
CA ILE A 34 22.35 26.77 36.04
C ILE A 34 21.47 25.53 36.38
N VAL A 35 20.51 25.66 37.29
CA VAL A 35 19.59 24.58 37.66
C VAL A 35 18.65 24.27 36.50
N LEU A 36 18.17 25.28 35.77
CA LEU A 36 17.33 25.07 34.59
C LEU A 36 18.11 24.36 33.46
N ILE A 37 19.35 24.75 33.23
CA ILE A 37 20.24 24.10 32.26
C ILE A 37 20.51 22.63 32.63
N LEU A 38 20.76 22.35 33.92
CA LEU A 38 20.96 20.96 34.40
C LEU A 38 19.68 20.13 34.31
N ILE A 39 18.49 20.71 34.50
CA ILE A 39 17.20 20.01 34.30
C ILE A 39 16.96 19.73 32.81
N LEU A 40 17.29 20.67 31.92
CA LEU A 40 17.20 20.49 30.47
C LEU A 40 18.20 19.46 29.96
N PHE A 41 19.43 19.42 30.51
CA PHE A 41 20.42 18.38 30.19
C PHE A 41 20.00 17.01 30.73
N ALA A 42 19.44 16.92 31.93
CA ALA A 42 18.93 15.67 32.48
C ALA A 42 17.69 15.17 31.70
N ALA A 43 16.83 16.08 31.26
CA ALA A 43 15.69 15.75 30.41
C ALA A 43 16.15 15.28 29.02
N ALA A 44 17.15 15.95 28.42
CA ALA A 44 17.74 15.54 27.14
C ALA A 44 18.47 14.19 27.24
N PHE A 45 19.12 13.90 28.37
CA PHE A 45 19.78 12.61 28.59
C PHE A 45 18.78 11.46 28.81
N VAL A 46 17.67 11.73 29.50
CA VAL A 46 16.57 10.76 29.68
C VAL A 46 15.79 10.57 28.40
N TYR A 47 15.57 11.65 27.62
CA TYR A 47 14.88 11.58 26.34
C TYR A 47 15.77 11.00 25.22
N GLY A 48 17.07 11.33 25.21
CA GLY A 48 18.06 10.72 24.33
C GLY A 48 18.26 9.23 24.58
N GLY A 49 18.32 8.79 25.85
CA GLY A 49 18.37 7.37 26.18
C GLY A 49 17.05 6.61 25.93
N TYR A 50 15.94 7.32 25.71
CA TYR A 50 14.66 6.71 25.28
C TYR A 50 14.61 6.55 23.76
N LEU A 51 15.35 7.37 23.01
CA LEU A 51 15.50 7.28 21.55
C LEU A 51 16.58 6.27 21.13
N GLU A 52 17.51 5.91 22.05
CA GLU A 52 18.51 4.86 21.83
C GLU A 52 18.10 3.47 22.32
N SER A 53 16.92 3.31 22.95
CA SER A 53 16.32 1.99 23.07
C SER A 53 15.65 1.67 21.74
N GLY A 54 16.48 1.40 20.74
CA GLY A 54 16.07 0.92 19.43
C GLY A 54 15.08 -0.21 19.61
N THR A 55 13.94 -0.07 19.01
CA THR A 55 13.26 -1.21 18.44
C THR A 55 14.32 -1.90 17.60
N GLU A 56 14.72 -3.11 17.93
CA GLU A 56 15.31 -4.01 16.96
C GLU A 56 14.27 -4.01 15.83
N GLU A 57 14.53 -3.25 14.78
CA GLU A 57 13.89 -3.48 13.50
C GLU A 57 14.31 -4.90 13.15
N ASP A 58 13.36 -5.82 13.08
CA ASP A 58 13.60 -7.15 12.57
C ASP A 58 14.11 -6.98 11.14
N GLU A 59 15.44 -6.97 10.97
CA GLU A 59 16.02 -6.97 9.64
C GLU A 59 15.46 -8.19 8.88
N PRO A 60 15.00 -8.04 7.66
CA PRO A 60 14.51 -9.15 6.86
C PRO A 60 15.59 -10.24 6.80
N PRO A 61 15.20 -11.53 6.76
CA PRO A 61 16.16 -12.64 6.69
C PRO A 61 17.26 -12.35 5.66
N GLN A 62 18.52 -12.61 6.00
CA GLN A 62 19.70 -12.24 5.18
C GLN A 62 19.55 -12.65 3.70
N VAL A 63 18.84 -13.75 3.41
CA VAL A 63 18.58 -14.23 2.05
C VAL A 63 17.69 -13.25 1.29
N VAL A 64 16.66 -12.69 1.93
CA VAL A 64 15.75 -11.69 1.34
C VAL A 64 16.48 -10.36 1.16
N SER A 65 17.22 -9.91 2.17
CA SER A 65 18.06 -8.70 2.11
C SER A 65 19.10 -8.77 0.98
N ASN A 66 19.68 -9.94 0.73
CA ASN A 66 20.64 -10.12 -0.36
C ASN A 66 19.97 -10.12 -1.74
N PHE A 67 18.76 -10.69 -1.87
CA PHE A 67 17.98 -10.64 -3.11
C PHE A 67 17.58 -9.20 -3.43
N ILE A 68 17.01 -8.46 -2.45
CA ILE A 68 16.62 -7.06 -2.60
C ILE A 68 17.78 -6.16 -2.99
N LYS A 69 18.97 -6.35 -2.40
CA LYS A 69 20.14 -5.51 -2.65
C LYS A 69 20.85 -5.78 -3.97
N LYS A 70 20.69 -6.97 -4.57
CA LYS A 70 21.56 -7.43 -5.64
C LYS A 70 20.86 -7.67 -6.96
N ASP A 71 19.64 -8.15 -6.95
CA ASP A 71 19.05 -8.80 -8.10
C ASP A 71 17.62 -8.35 -8.46
N ALA A 72 16.92 -7.61 -7.59
CA ALA A 72 15.54 -7.19 -7.86
C ALA A 72 15.47 -5.75 -8.35
N ASP A 73 15.04 -5.57 -9.58
CA ASP A 73 14.82 -4.25 -10.20
C ASP A 73 13.39 -3.75 -10.02
N LEU A 74 12.43 -4.66 -9.79
CA LEU A 74 11.02 -4.37 -9.60
C LEU A 74 10.59 -4.69 -8.17
N ALA A 75 9.87 -3.76 -7.55
CA ALA A 75 9.17 -3.96 -6.29
C ALA A 75 7.70 -3.55 -6.43
N VAL A 76 6.79 -4.44 -6.01
CA VAL A 76 5.35 -4.17 -5.93
C VAL A 76 4.94 -4.20 -4.47
N HIS A 77 4.50 -3.05 -3.96
CA HIS A 77 4.08 -2.86 -2.58
C HIS A 77 2.56 -2.85 -2.52
N TYR A 78 1.97 -3.74 -1.76
CA TYR A 78 0.55 -3.74 -1.42
C TYR A 78 0.42 -3.12 -0.03
N ILE A 79 0.19 -1.81 0.00
CA ILE A 79 0.29 -0.98 1.21
C ILE A 79 -0.91 -1.27 2.12
N ASP A 80 -0.65 -1.50 3.41
CA ASP A 80 -1.72 -1.61 4.42
C ASP A 80 -2.34 -0.24 4.70
N VAL A 81 -3.49 -0.01 4.09
CA VAL A 81 -4.31 1.20 4.25
C VAL A 81 -5.58 0.95 5.08
N GLY A 82 -5.64 -0.21 5.76
CA GLY A 82 -6.87 -0.70 6.36
C GLY A 82 -7.82 -1.25 5.30
N GLN A 83 -9.12 -0.94 5.41
CA GLN A 83 -10.08 -1.36 4.38
C GLN A 83 -9.92 -0.46 3.14
N GLY A 84 -9.54 -1.06 2.01
CA GLY A 84 -9.31 -0.38 0.75
C GLY A 84 -8.06 -0.84 0.02
N ASP A 85 -7.82 -0.30 -1.16
CA ASP A 85 -6.69 -0.63 -2.02
C ASP A 85 -5.66 0.49 -2.09
N SER A 86 -4.40 0.15 -2.01
CA SER A 86 -3.29 1.00 -2.43
C SER A 86 -2.10 0.13 -2.82
N SER A 87 -1.68 0.20 -4.07
CA SER A 87 -0.53 -0.57 -4.55
C SER A 87 0.47 0.35 -5.23
N LEU A 88 1.75 0.24 -4.85
CA LEU A 88 2.85 0.99 -5.45
C LEU A 88 3.76 0.04 -6.22
N ILE A 89 4.01 0.36 -7.47
CA ILE A 89 5.00 -0.31 -8.31
C ILE A 89 6.22 0.61 -8.43
N VAL A 90 7.37 0.11 -8.06
CA VAL A 90 8.67 0.79 -8.23
C VAL A 90 9.53 -0.05 -9.15
N TYR A 91 9.93 0.52 -10.27
CA TYR A 91 10.86 -0.08 -11.21
C TYR A 91 11.93 0.95 -11.58
N LYS A 92 13.15 0.73 -11.09
CA LYS A 92 14.27 1.69 -11.24
C LYS A 92 13.87 3.09 -10.78
N ASP A 93 13.82 4.07 -11.69
CA ASP A 93 13.42 5.45 -11.46
C ASP A 93 11.92 5.72 -11.71
N LYS A 94 11.16 4.69 -12.07
CA LYS A 94 9.72 4.78 -12.35
C LYS A 94 8.87 4.37 -11.17
N SER A 95 7.81 5.12 -10.95
CA SER A 95 6.85 4.85 -9.87
C SER A 95 5.42 4.97 -10.36
N ILE A 96 4.61 3.96 -10.05
CA ILE A 96 3.19 3.88 -10.40
C ILE A 96 2.41 3.62 -9.13
N LEU A 97 1.44 4.46 -8.82
CA LEU A 97 0.51 4.23 -7.72
C LEU A 97 -0.86 3.84 -8.27
N ILE A 98 -1.42 2.76 -7.76
CA ILE A 98 -2.77 2.27 -8.04
C ILE A 98 -3.58 2.44 -6.76
N ASP A 99 -4.55 3.36 -6.77
CA ASP A 99 -5.40 3.72 -5.64
C ASP A 99 -4.63 4.21 -4.39
N ALA A 100 -5.33 4.73 -3.39
CA ALA A 100 -4.74 5.26 -2.16
C ALA A 100 -5.65 5.09 -0.93
N GLY A 101 -6.50 4.08 -0.93
CA GLY A 101 -7.40 3.77 0.17
C GLY A 101 -8.46 4.85 0.44
N GLU A 102 -9.06 4.74 1.62
CA GLU A 102 -10.02 5.71 2.15
C GLU A 102 -9.35 7.08 2.35
N ARG A 103 -10.20 8.10 2.57
CA ARG A 103 -9.73 9.47 2.80
C ARG A 103 -8.68 9.56 3.92
N ASP A 104 -8.93 8.88 5.02
CA ASP A 104 -8.08 8.97 6.21
C ASP A 104 -6.76 8.19 6.03
N SER A 105 -6.66 7.35 5.01
CA SER A 105 -5.44 6.63 4.64
C SER A 105 -4.50 7.47 3.76
N GLY A 106 -4.96 8.60 3.21
CA GLY A 106 -4.15 9.42 2.30
C GLY A 106 -2.82 9.86 2.88
N SER A 107 -2.79 10.28 4.16
CA SER A 107 -1.55 10.63 4.85
C SER A 107 -0.60 9.44 5.02
N THR A 108 -1.14 8.25 5.33
CA THR A 108 -0.36 7.01 5.45
C THR A 108 0.34 6.67 4.14
N VAL A 109 -0.38 6.76 3.02
CA VAL A 109 0.20 6.53 1.69
C VAL A 109 1.27 7.57 1.39
N VAL A 110 1.02 8.85 1.65
CA VAL A 110 2.02 9.93 1.46
C VAL A 110 3.28 9.67 2.27
N GLU A 111 3.17 9.37 3.57
CA GLU A 111 4.29 9.07 4.45
C GLU A 111 5.06 7.83 3.97
N TYR A 112 4.35 6.78 3.53
CA TYR A 112 4.95 5.57 3.00
C TYR A 112 5.78 5.86 1.74
N LEU A 113 5.23 6.57 0.76
CA LEU A 113 5.95 6.94 -0.45
C LEU A 113 7.18 7.83 -0.14
N GLN A 114 7.04 8.80 0.76
CA GLN A 114 8.15 9.65 1.20
C GLN A 114 9.26 8.84 1.89
N SER A 115 8.91 7.83 2.68
CA SER A 115 9.89 6.95 3.34
C SER A 115 10.74 6.17 2.34
N LEU A 116 10.19 5.89 1.15
CA LEU A 116 10.91 5.26 0.03
C LEU A 116 11.69 6.25 -0.83
N GLY A 117 11.64 7.55 -0.52
CA GLY A 117 12.31 8.61 -1.30
C GLY A 117 11.61 8.91 -2.63
N ILE A 118 10.35 8.55 -2.79
CA ILE A 118 9.56 8.89 -3.98
C ILE A 118 9.28 10.39 -3.97
N GLU A 119 9.63 11.07 -5.04
CA GLU A 119 9.34 12.51 -5.25
C GLU A 119 8.32 12.71 -6.37
N LYS A 120 8.23 11.76 -7.28
CA LYS A 120 7.37 11.79 -8.47
C LYS A 120 6.67 10.45 -8.64
N LEU A 121 5.42 10.49 -9.10
CA LEU A 121 4.68 9.35 -9.62
C LEU A 121 4.53 9.52 -11.13
N ASP A 122 5.11 8.62 -11.92
CA ASP A 122 4.99 8.67 -13.38
C ASP A 122 3.54 8.39 -13.81
N TYR A 123 2.88 7.48 -13.09
CA TYR A 123 1.46 7.18 -13.27
C TYR A 123 0.75 7.09 -11.92
N VAL A 124 -0.46 7.62 -11.88
CA VAL A 124 -1.46 7.37 -10.84
C VAL A 124 -2.66 6.74 -11.52
N ILE A 125 -3.07 5.57 -11.05
CA ILE A 125 -4.21 4.84 -11.59
C ILE A 125 -5.32 4.86 -10.53
N ALA A 126 -6.45 5.49 -10.86
CA ALA A 126 -7.67 5.44 -10.08
C ALA A 126 -8.55 4.34 -10.66
N THR A 127 -8.65 3.19 -9.99
CA THR A 127 -9.33 2.02 -10.57
C THR A 127 -10.81 2.28 -10.78
N HIS A 128 -11.50 2.80 -9.78
CA HIS A 128 -12.91 3.18 -9.84
C HIS A 128 -13.24 4.16 -8.71
N PRO A 129 -14.38 4.87 -8.73
CA PRO A 129 -14.59 6.05 -7.88
C PRO A 129 -15.12 5.77 -6.47
N HIS A 130 -14.97 4.57 -5.93
CA HIS A 130 -15.33 4.31 -4.53
C HIS A 130 -14.32 4.92 -3.56
N SER A 131 -14.77 5.22 -2.33
CA SER A 131 -14.00 5.98 -1.36
C SER A 131 -12.78 5.25 -0.85
N ASP A 132 -12.85 3.96 -0.72
CA ASP A 132 -11.78 3.05 -0.28
C ASP A 132 -10.72 2.77 -1.36
N HIS A 133 -10.82 3.44 -2.50
CA HIS A 133 -9.85 3.45 -3.59
C HIS A 133 -9.29 4.84 -3.85
N ILE A 134 -10.17 5.81 -4.14
CA ILE A 134 -9.73 7.16 -4.52
C ILE A 134 -9.73 8.16 -3.37
N GLY A 135 -10.14 7.75 -2.17
CA GLY A 135 -10.32 8.64 -1.02
C GLY A 135 -9.04 9.37 -0.61
N GLY A 136 -7.92 8.68 -0.62
CA GLY A 136 -6.59 9.20 -0.30
C GLY A 136 -5.86 9.87 -1.47
N LEU A 137 -6.28 9.65 -2.73
CA LEU A 137 -5.61 10.21 -3.90
C LEU A 137 -5.47 11.75 -3.89
N PRO A 138 -6.41 12.54 -3.36
CA PRO A 138 -6.22 13.99 -3.24
C PRO A 138 -4.98 14.39 -2.45
N ASP A 139 -4.65 13.68 -1.38
CA ASP A 139 -3.49 13.96 -0.54
C ASP A 139 -2.20 13.60 -1.27
N VAL A 140 -2.19 12.47 -1.99
CA VAL A 140 -1.08 12.05 -2.86
C VAL A 140 -0.85 13.06 -3.99
N ILE A 141 -1.89 13.43 -4.73
CA ILE A 141 -1.82 14.37 -5.86
C ILE A 141 -1.27 15.73 -5.39
N ASN A 142 -1.65 16.18 -4.20
CA ASN A 142 -1.16 17.43 -3.65
C ASN A 142 0.30 17.36 -3.18
N SER A 143 0.79 16.18 -2.78
CA SER A 143 2.11 15.99 -2.16
C SER A 143 3.23 15.67 -3.14
N PHE A 144 2.92 15.12 -4.31
CA PHE A 144 3.92 14.65 -5.27
C PHE A 144 3.82 15.35 -6.63
N GLU A 145 4.91 15.27 -7.41
CA GLU A 145 4.84 15.49 -8.86
C GLU A 145 4.12 14.31 -9.51
N ILE A 146 3.13 14.58 -10.36
CA ILE A 146 2.32 13.55 -11.03
C ILE A 146 2.50 13.68 -12.54
N GLY A 147 2.88 12.59 -13.18
CA GLY A 147 2.97 12.49 -14.64
C GLY A 147 1.59 12.35 -15.27
N THR A 148 1.08 11.14 -15.32
CA THR A 148 -0.21 10.82 -15.96
C THR A 148 -1.18 10.24 -14.94
N VAL A 149 -2.44 10.67 -14.98
CA VAL A 149 -3.52 10.08 -14.18
C VAL A 149 -4.44 9.30 -15.11
N ILE A 150 -4.56 7.99 -14.86
CA ILE A 150 -5.40 7.07 -15.62
C ILE A 150 -6.63 6.71 -14.78
N ALA A 151 -7.82 6.78 -15.38
CA ALA A 151 -9.08 6.41 -14.73
C ALA A 151 -10.08 5.90 -15.78
N PRO A 152 -11.12 5.14 -15.37
CA PRO A 152 -12.15 4.71 -16.29
C PRO A 152 -12.97 5.90 -16.79
N ARG A 153 -13.44 5.82 -18.03
CA ARG A 153 -14.39 6.78 -18.59
C ARG A 153 -15.82 6.34 -18.24
N ILE A 154 -16.25 6.67 -17.04
CA ILE A 154 -17.60 6.35 -16.54
C ILE A 154 -18.66 7.12 -17.34
N SER A 155 -19.80 6.49 -17.62
CA SER A 155 -20.93 7.13 -18.32
C SER A 155 -21.51 8.30 -17.50
N ASP A 156 -22.15 9.23 -18.16
CA ASP A 156 -22.75 10.41 -17.52
C ASP A 156 -23.78 9.98 -16.44
N GLU A 157 -24.55 8.90 -16.72
CA GLU A 157 -25.56 8.36 -15.81
C GLU A 157 -24.95 7.75 -14.53
N MET A 158 -23.74 7.19 -14.64
CA MET A 158 -23.06 6.52 -13.54
C MET A 158 -22.04 7.43 -12.83
N THR A 159 -21.79 8.64 -13.36
CA THR A 159 -20.82 9.57 -12.79
C THR A 159 -21.18 9.92 -11.34
N PRO A 160 -20.30 9.62 -10.34
CA PRO A 160 -20.62 9.84 -8.95
C PRO A 160 -20.77 11.32 -8.59
N THR A 161 -21.73 11.60 -7.71
CA THR A 161 -21.92 12.94 -7.11
C THR A 161 -21.41 12.97 -5.67
N THR A 162 -20.52 12.06 -5.29
CA THR A 162 -19.98 11.95 -3.94
C THR A 162 -18.93 13.04 -3.67
N LYS A 163 -18.79 13.42 -2.39
CA LYS A 163 -17.74 14.36 -1.98
C LYS A 163 -16.32 13.81 -2.24
N THR A 164 -16.15 12.50 -2.20
CA THR A 164 -14.88 11.84 -2.49
C THR A 164 -14.47 12.10 -3.94
N TYR A 165 -15.37 11.85 -4.87
CA TYR A 165 -15.13 12.09 -6.30
C TYR A 165 -14.91 13.58 -6.62
N GLU A 166 -15.72 14.48 -6.01
CA GLU A 166 -15.54 15.94 -6.13
C GLU A 166 -14.15 16.39 -5.65
N ARG A 167 -13.68 15.87 -4.50
CA ARG A 167 -12.35 16.18 -3.97
C ARG A 167 -11.24 15.69 -4.89
N PHE A 168 -11.36 14.48 -5.43
CA PHE A 168 -10.41 13.94 -6.40
C PHE A 168 -10.29 14.82 -7.64
N LEU A 169 -11.42 15.19 -8.26
CA LEU A 169 -11.43 16.09 -9.40
C LEU A 169 -10.89 17.49 -9.08
N THR A 170 -11.17 17.98 -7.86
CA THR A 170 -10.65 19.27 -7.37
C THR A 170 -9.13 19.25 -7.25
N ALA A 171 -8.54 18.16 -6.70
CA ALA A 171 -7.09 18.01 -6.59
C ALA A 171 -6.43 17.98 -7.96
N LEU A 172 -6.98 17.24 -8.93
CA LEU A 172 -6.51 17.21 -10.31
C LEU A 172 -6.52 18.61 -10.94
N SER A 173 -7.66 19.30 -10.83
CA SER A 173 -7.82 20.65 -11.37
C SER A 173 -6.83 21.65 -10.74
N GLY A 174 -6.61 21.54 -9.41
CA GLY A 174 -5.67 22.39 -8.68
C GLY A 174 -4.21 22.24 -9.14
N LYS A 175 -3.84 21.07 -9.62
CA LYS A 175 -2.52 20.76 -10.20
C LYS A 175 -2.48 20.91 -11.73
N GLY A 176 -3.58 21.28 -12.39
CA GLY A 176 -3.66 21.36 -13.83
C GLY A 176 -3.58 20.00 -14.55
N LEU A 177 -3.83 18.91 -13.82
CA LEU A 177 -3.82 17.55 -14.33
C LEU A 177 -5.14 17.23 -15.05
N ARG A 178 -5.06 16.30 -16.01
CA ARG A 178 -6.21 15.76 -16.72
C ARG A 178 -6.26 14.26 -16.59
N LEU A 179 -7.46 13.70 -16.59
CA LEU A 179 -7.65 12.26 -16.64
C LEU A 179 -7.38 11.75 -18.08
N THR A 180 -6.58 10.69 -18.15
CA THR A 180 -6.45 9.84 -19.33
C THR A 180 -7.43 8.68 -19.17
N ALA A 181 -8.27 8.46 -20.19
CA ALA A 181 -9.21 7.35 -20.14
C ALA A 181 -8.46 6.03 -20.25
N ALA A 182 -8.78 5.09 -19.36
CA ALA A 182 -8.33 3.71 -19.48
C ALA A 182 -9.15 3.00 -20.56
N ASN A 183 -8.49 2.42 -21.55
CA ASN A 183 -9.14 1.60 -22.54
C ASN A 183 -8.48 0.22 -22.59
N ALA A 184 -9.25 -0.85 -22.65
CA ALA A 184 -8.70 -2.18 -22.80
C ALA A 184 -7.82 -2.27 -24.07
N GLY A 185 -6.61 -2.82 -23.92
CA GLY A 185 -5.59 -2.91 -24.95
C GLY A 185 -4.58 -1.76 -24.98
N ASP A 186 -4.79 -0.68 -24.18
CA ASP A 186 -3.77 0.37 -24.05
C ASP A 186 -2.56 -0.19 -23.30
N THR A 187 -1.36 -0.02 -23.86
CA THR A 187 -0.10 -0.48 -23.28
C THR A 187 0.82 0.71 -22.97
N TYR A 188 1.49 0.65 -21.82
CA TYR A 188 2.38 1.69 -21.32
C TYR A 188 3.73 1.07 -20.95
N SER A 189 4.76 1.38 -21.72
CA SER A 189 6.11 0.94 -21.41
C SER A 189 6.71 1.78 -20.30
N ILE A 190 7.31 1.10 -19.32
CA ILE A 190 8.15 1.68 -18.26
C ILE A 190 9.57 1.12 -18.33
N ALA A 191 9.89 0.41 -19.42
CA ALA A 191 11.18 -0.17 -19.70
C ALA A 191 12.30 0.89 -19.68
N ASP A 192 13.49 0.46 -19.33
CA ASP A 192 14.70 1.26 -19.44
C ASP A 192 15.12 1.35 -20.91
N PRO A 193 15.12 2.52 -21.52
CA PRO A 193 15.42 2.69 -22.95
C PRO A 193 16.87 2.30 -23.30
N ASP A 194 17.76 2.21 -22.31
CA ASP A 194 19.16 1.84 -22.51
C ASP A 194 19.38 0.31 -22.49
N ILE A 195 18.32 -0.46 -22.18
CA ILE A 195 18.35 -1.93 -22.13
C ILE A 195 17.44 -2.51 -23.20
N GLU A 196 18.04 -2.97 -24.33
CA GLU A 196 17.30 -3.49 -25.50
C GLU A 196 16.36 -4.67 -25.17
N SER A 197 16.69 -5.47 -24.15
CA SER A 197 15.89 -6.63 -23.73
C SER A 197 14.86 -6.32 -22.64
N ASP A 198 14.76 -5.08 -22.18
CA ASP A 198 13.79 -4.69 -21.16
C ASP A 198 12.39 -4.59 -21.78
N ASN A 199 11.50 -5.46 -21.34
CA ASN A 199 10.11 -5.53 -21.76
C ASN A 199 9.14 -5.09 -20.64
N THR A 200 9.61 -4.28 -19.69
CA THR A 200 8.78 -3.88 -18.54
C THR A 200 7.69 -2.91 -18.99
N GLU A 201 6.45 -3.36 -18.90
CA GLU A 201 5.28 -2.62 -19.34
C GLU A 201 4.03 -3.03 -18.57
N PHE A 202 3.00 -2.20 -18.62
CA PHE A 202 1.68 -2.59 -18.17
C PHE A 202 0.63 -2.37 -19.27
N GLU A 203 -0.32 -3.29 -19.33
CA GLU A 203 -1.46 -3.26 -20.24
C GLU A 203 -2.76 -3.11 -19.45
N ILE A 204 -3.67 -2.29 -19.96
CA ILE A 204 -5.02 -2.16 -19.43
C ILE A 204 -5.89 -3.28 -20.03
N LEU A 205 -6.46 -4.11 -19.17
CA LEU A 205 -7.34 -5.22 -19.57
C LEU A 205 -8.83 -4.88 -19.45
N ALA A 206 -9.18 -3.92 -18.57
CA ALA A 206 -10.54 -3.43 -18.37
C ALA A 206 -10.53 -1.94 -17.99
N PRO A 207 -11.67 -1.22 -18.17
CA PRO A 207 -12.96 -1.72 -18.63
C PRO A 207 -12.99 -2.07 -20.12
N VAL A 208 -13.65 -3.18 -20.46
CA VAL A 208 -13.85 -3.63 -21.86
C VAL A 208 -15.08 -2.98 -22.49
N LYS A 209 -16.10 -2.73 -21.67
CA LYS A 209 -17.37 -2.09 -22.03
C LYS A 209 -17.48 -0.69 -21.43
N ASN A 210 -18.47 0.06 -21.87
CA ASN A 210 -18.76 1.42 -21.40
C ASN A 210 -20.20 1.60 -20.89
N ASP A 211 -20.84 0.51 -20.49
CA ASP A 211 -22.25 0.45 -20.08
C ASP A 211 -22.50 -0.45 -18.86
N TYR A 212 -21.51 -0.57 -17.96
CA TYR A 212 -21.71 -1.28 -16.70
C TYR A 212 -22.69 -0.53 -15.79
N ASP A 213 -23.53 -1.26 -15.10
CA ASP A 213 -24.55 -0.77 -14.15
C ASP A 213 -24.06 -0.73 -12.69
N ASP A 214 -22.84 -1.24 -12.44
CA ASP A 214 -22.17 -1.19 -11.14
C ASP A 214 -20.77 -0.56 -11.29
N LEU A 215 -20.43 0.37 -10.37
CA LEU A 215 -19.16 1.10 -10.41
C LEU A 215 -17.94 0.21 -10.23
N ASN A 216 -18.07 -0.92 -9.51
CA ASN A 216 -17.00 -1.90 -9.36
C ASN A 216 -16.55 -2.47 -10.71
N ASN A 217 -17.49 -2.71 -11.63
CA ASN A 217 -17.19 -3.24 -12.95
C ASN A 217 -16.55 -2.21 -13.91
N TRP A 218 -16.47 -0.93 -13.51
CA TRP A 218 -15.67 0.08 -14.20
C TRP A 218 -14.20 0.06 -13.77
N SER A 219 -13.82 -0.82 -12.83
CA SER A 219 -12.44 -0.92 -12.36
C SER A 219 -11.44 -1.04 -13.50
N VAL A 220 -10.43 -0.20 -13.46
CA VAL A 220 -9.25 -0.38 -14.30
C VAL A 220 -8.53 -1.64 -13.85
N VAL A 221 -8.57 -2.66 -14.67
CA VAL A 221 -7.78 -3.89 -14.50
C VAL A 221 -6.54 -3.76 -15.34
N LEU A 222 -5.39 -3.99 -14.75
CA LEU A 222 -4.12 -3.92 -15.48
C LEU A 222 -3.23 -5.11 -15.19
N LYS A 223 -2.43 -5.50 -16.19
CA LYS A 223 -1.38 -6.51 -16.10
C LYS A 223 -0.03 -5.84 -16.27
N LEU A 224 0.87 -6.02 -15.31
CA LEU A 224 2.26 -5.62 -15.37
C LEU A 224 3.10 -6.84 -15.77
N VAL A 225 4.01 -6.66 -16.70
CA VAL A 225 5.01 -7.66 -17.10
C VAL A 225 6.40 -7.11 -16.83
N HIS A 226 7.27 -7.95 -16.27
CA HIS A 226 8.68 -7.65 -16.06
C HIS A 226 9.51 -8.91 -16.33
N GLY A 227 10.25 -8.94 -17.44
CA GLY A 227 10.95 -10.13 -17.88
C GLY A 227 10.00 -11.29 -18.10
N GLY A 228 10.17 -12.37 -17.34
CA GLY A 228 9.30 -13.54 -17.33
C GLY A 228 8.31 -13.57 -16.16
N THR A 229 8.17 -12.48 -15.40
CA THR A 229 7.24 -12.38 -14.26
C THR A 229 6.09 -11.42 -14.57
N SER A 230 4.94 -11.66 -13.95
CA SER A 230 3.73 -10.90 -14.24
C SER A 230 2.83 -10.70 -13.01
N PHE A 231 2.15 -9.56 -12.98
CA PHE A 231 1.27 -9.14 -11.89
C PHE A 231 -0.04 -8.62 -12.48
N ILE A 232 -1.17 -9.00 -11.89
CA ILE A 232 -2.47 -8.47 -12.29
C ILE A 232 -3.14 -7.77 -11.11
N PHE A 233 -3.65 -6.55 -11.36
CA PHE A 233 -4.36 -5.73 -10.40
C PHE A 233 -5.79 -5.55 -10.90
N THR A 234 -6.75 -5.95 -10.10
CA THR A 234 -8.14 -6.07 -10.54
C THR A 234 -9.07 -4.98 -9.99
N GLY A 235 -8.56 -4.11 -9.08
CA GLY A 235 -9.43 -3.22 -8.31
C GLY A 235 -10.57 -4.03 -7.70
N ASP A 236 -11.79 -3.57 -7.91
CA ASP A 236 -13.00 -4.25 -7.44
C ASP A 236 -13.82 -4.88 -8.57
N ALA A 237 -13.17 -5.13 -9.72
CA ALA A 237 -13.83 -5.81 -10.84
C ALA A 237 -14.55 -7.08 -10.36
N GLU A 238 -15.84 -7.17 -10.66
CA GLU A 238 -16.69 -8.30 -10.34
C GLU A 238 -16.84 -9.23 -11.53
N GLN A 239 -17.57 -10.32 -11.33
CA GLN A 239 -17.72 -11.38 -12.33
C GLN A 239 -18.15 -10.87 -13.73
N SER A 240 -18.88 -9.74 -13.81
CA SER A 240 -19.27 -9.16 -15.12
C SER A 240 -18.05 -8.66 -15.89
N ALA A 241 -17.21 -7.84 -15.25
CA ALA A 241 -15.99 -7.32 -15.86
C ALA A 241 -14.96 -8.44 -16.11
N GLU A 242 -14.84 -9.39 -15.18
CA GLU A 242 -13.99 -10.58 -15.36
C GLU A 242 -14.37 -11.40 -16.59
N ASN A 243 -15.67 -11.64 -16.80
CA ASN A 243 -16.14 -12.35 -17.99
C ASN A 243 -15.83 -11.58 -19.28
N ASP A 244 -15.98 -10.25 -19.25
CA ASP A 244 -15.66 -9.42 -20.41
C ASP A 244 -14.18 -9.46 -20.77
N ILE A 245 -13.28 -9.49 -19.76
CA ILE A 245 -11.83 -9.70 -19.98
C ILE A 245 -11.60 -11.07 -20.63
N LEU A 246 -12.21 -12.13 -20.10
CA LEU A 246 -12.07 -13.48 -20.65
C LEU A 246 -12.60 -13.56 -22.10
N ASP A 247 -13.74 -12.96 -22.37
CA ASP A 247 -14.39 -12.97 -23.68
C ASP A 247 -13.65 -12.10 -24.70
N SER A 248 -12.88 -11.08 -24.26
CA SER A 248 -12.05 -10.24 -25.13
C SER A 248 -10.86 -11.01 -25.75
N GLY A 249 -10.46 -12.13 -25.12
CA GLY A 249 -9.29 -12.90 -25.53
C GLY A 249 -7.98 -12.28 -25.07
N ALA A 250 -7.99 -11.26 -24.22
CA ALA A 250 -6.78 -10.70 -23.62
C ALA A 250 -6.07 -11.74 -22.73
N ASP A 251 -4.75 -11.72 -22.69
CA ASP A 251 -3.96 -12.59 -21.84
C ASP A 251 -3.97 -12.07 -20.38
N GLY A 252 -4.87 -12.61 -19.59
CA GLY A 252 -4.96 -12.33 -18.16
C GLY A 252 -4.06 -13.20 -17.27
N SER A 253 -3.22 -14.08 -17.82
CA SER A 253 -2.32 -14.92 -17.00
C SER A 253 -1.32 -14.08 -16.21
N ALA A 254 -1.11 -14.42 -14.93
CA ALA A 254 -0.16 -13.69 -14.08
C ALA A 254 0.33 -14.55 -12.91
N ASP A 255 1.59 -14.33 -12.49
CA ASP A 255 2.19 -15.01 -11.34
C ASP A 255 1.62 -14.52 -10.01
N VAL A 256 1.28 -13.23 -9.95
CA VAL A 256 0.73 -12.56 -8.77
C VAL A 256 -0.61 -11.93 -9.09
N LEU A 257 -1.61 -12.25 -8.29
CA LEU A 257 -2.96 -11.69 -8.36
C LEU A 257 -3.21 -10.77 -7.16
N LYS A 258 -3.49 -9.48 -7.38
CA LYS A 258 -4.22 -8.68 -6.41
C LYS A 258 -5.70 -9.11 -6.50
N VAL A 259 -6.19 -9.74 -5.45
CA VAL A 259 -7.54 -10.33 -5.39
C VAL A 259 -8.60 -9.24 -5.50
N GLY A 260 -9.60 -9.45 -6.33
CA GLY A 260 -10.66 -8.48 -6.60
C GLY A 260 -11.52 -8.19 -5.37
N HIS A 261 -11.93 -6.93 -5.23
CA HIS A 261 -12.92 -6.44 -4.28
C HIS A 261 -12.64 -6.90 -2.84
N HIS A 262 -11.37 -6.73 -2.41
CA HIS A 262 -10.89 -7.08 -1.07
C HIS A 262 -11.16 -8.53 -0.65
N GLY A 263 -11.34 -9.42 -1.62
CA GLY A 263 -11.71 -10.81 -1.36
C GLY A 263 -13.22 -11.06 -1.23
N SER A 264 -14.07 -10.17 -1.76
CA SER A 264 -15.50 -10.42 -1.90
C SER A 264 -15.80 -11.67 -2.71
N SER A 265 -16.90 -12.35 -2.39
CA SER A 265 -17.38 -13.51 -3.17
C SER A 265 -17.93 -13.14 -4.55
N THR A 266 -18.20 -11.85 -4.80
CA THR A 266 -18.65 -11.33 -6.11
C THR A 266 -17.55 -11.26 -7.15
N SER A 267 -16.30 -11.33 -6.71
CA SER A 267 -15.08 -11.20 -7.52
C SER A 267 -14.23 -12.47 -7.49
N THR A 268 -13.17 -12.48 -8.28
CA THR A 268 -12.24 -13.60 -8.41
C THR A 268 -12.99 -14.91 -8.68
N SER A 269 -13.82 -14.86 -9.73
CA SER A 269 -14.61 -16.02 -10.16
C SER A 269 -13.70 -17.22 -10.47
N LYS A 270 -14.23 -18.43 -10.37
CA LYS A 270 -13.46 -19.66 -10.69
C LYS A 270 -12.90 -19.64 -12.11
N ALA A 271 -13.64 -19.07 -13.07
CA ALA A 271 -13.21 -18.97 -14.45
C ALA A 271 -12.03 -17.99 -14.59
N PHE A 272 -12.13 -16.82 -13.94
CA PHE A 272 -11.08 -15.82 -13.94
C PHE A 272 -9.83 -16.31 -13.22
N LEU A 273 -9.97 -16.86 -12.00
CA LEU A 273 -8.86 -17.44 -11.24
C LEU A 273 -8.13 -18.54 -12.03
N LYS A 274 -8.88 -19.38 -12.75
CA LYS A 274 -8.29 -20.40 -13.60
C LYS A 274 -7.52 -19.82 -14.79
N ALA A 275 -8.00 -18.72 -15.37
CA ALA A 275 -7.33 -18.05 -16.49
C ALA A 275 -6.06 -17.31 -16.03
N VAL A 276 -6.14 -16.59 -14.88
CA VAL A 276 -4.98 -15.93 -14.28
C VAL A 276 -3.94 -16.95 -13.83
N SER A 277 -4.36 -18.05 -13.20
CA SER A 277 -3.49 -19.15 -12.72
C SER A 277 -2.33 -18.68 -11.84
N PRO A 278 -2.54 -17.83 -10.82
CA PRO A 278 -1.47 -17.22 -10.06
C PRO A 278 -0.82 -18.24 -9.10
N SER A 279 0.45 -18.03 -8.78
CA SER A 279 1.14 -18.73 -7.68
C SER A 279 0.98 -17.99 -6.34
N ILE A 280 0.77 -16.66 -6.38
CA ILE A 280 0.59 -15.79 -5.23
C ILE A 280 -0.67 -14.94 -5.42
N ALA A 281 -1.43 -14.80 -4.34
CA ALA A 281 -2.56 -13.86 -4.25
C ALA A 281 -2.33 -12.89 -3.08
N VAL A 282 -2.60 -11.62 -3.30
CA VAL A 282 -2.57 -10.60 -2.24
C VAL A 282 -3.98 -10.03 -2.07
N ILE A 283 -4.47 -10.05 -0.84
CA ILE A 283 -5.77 -9.50 -0.46
C ILE A 283 -5.54 -8.23 0.34
N GLN A 284 -5.95 -7.10 -0.20
CA GLN A 284 -5.93 -5.82 0.50
C GLN A 284 -7.28 -5.65 1.21
N CYS A 285 -7.27 -5.79 2.53
CA CYS A 285 -8.46 -5.67 3.38
C CYS A 285 -8.05 -5.24 4.78
N GLY A 286 -8.97 -4.59 5.49
CA GLY A 286 -8.74 -4.12 6.85
C GLY A 286 -9.13 -5.15 7.90
N THR A 287 -8.45 -5.11 9.06
CA THR A 287 -8.84 -5.87 10.24
C THR A 287 -10.23 -5.44 10.69
N ASP A 288 -11.08 -6.42 11.08
CA ASP A 288 -12.43 -6.18 11.60
C ASP A 288 -13.32 -5.32 10.68
N ASN A 289 -13.09 -5.37 9.35
CA ASN A 289 -13.90 -4.63 8.41
C ASN A 289 -15.38 -5.05 8.45
N SER A 290 -16.28 -4.09 8.26
CA SER A 290 -17.73 -4.32 8.38
C SER A 290 -18.33 -5.16 7.24
N TYR A 291 -17.57 -5.41 6.18
CA TYR A 291 -18.01 -6.18 5.01
C TYR A 291 -17.80 -7.69 5.19
N GLY A 292 -16.98 -8.09 6.18
CA GLY A 292 -16.58 -9.47 6.39
C GLY A 292 -15.57 -9.98 5.36
N HIS A 293 -14.86 -9.07 4.69
CA HIS A 293 -13.83 -9.40 3.72
C HIS A 293 -12.52 -9.84 4.41
N PRO A 294 -11.80 -10.81 3.83
CA PRO A 294 -12.20 -11.62 2.69
C PRO A 294 -13.28 -12.66 3.06
N HIS A 295 -14.21 -12.93 2.17
CA HIS A 295 -15.20 -13.98 2.37
C HIS A 295 -14.53 -15.36 2.35
N ALA A 296 -15.04 -16.28 3.19
CA ALA A 296 -14.51 -17.64 3.28
C ALA A 296 -14.50 -18.37 1.93
N GLU A 297 -15.54 -18.16 1.11
CA GLU A 297 -15.62 -18.71 -0.24
C GLU A 297 -14.44 -18.30 -1.13
N THR A 298 -13.95 -17.06 -1.01
CA THR A 298 -12.81 -16.59 -1.78
C THR A 298 -11.52 -17.23 -1.31
N ILE A 299 -11.34 -17.35 0.02
CA ILE A 299 -10.19 -18.08 0.59
C ILE A 299 -10.20 -19.55 0.13
N GLU A 300 -11.35 -20.24 0.22
CA GLU A 300 -11.48 -21.63 -0.24
C GLU A 300 -11.18 -21.81 -1.73
N LYS A 301 -11.57 -20.84 -2.59
CA LYS A 301 -11.23 -20.86 -4.03
C LYS A 301 -9.72 -20.80 -4.25
N LEU A 302 -9.04 -19.88 -3.55
CA LEU A 302 -7.60 -19.70 -3.66
C LEU A 302 -6.82 -20.91 -3.12
N ASP A 303 -7.17 -21.39 -1.93
CA ASP A 303 -6.57 -22.56 -1.30
C ASP A 303 -6.74 -23.83 -2.16
N SER A 304 -7.94 -24.05 -2.71
CA SER A 304 -8.21 -25.17 -3.60
C SER A 304 -7.41 -25.14 -4.91
N SER A 305 -6.88 -23.97 -5.27
CA SER A 305 -6.04 -23.74 -6.42
C SER A 305 -4.54 -23.77 -6.08
N ASN A 306 -4.15 -24.09 -4.84
CA ASN A 306 -2.80 -24.07 -4.30
C ASN A 306 -2.09 -22.71 -4.45
N VAL A 307 -2.84 -21.63 -4.33
CA VAL A 307 -2.32 -20.24 -4.39
C VAL A 307 -1.82 -19.84 -3.02
N LYS A 308 -0.60 -19.30 -2.92
CA LYS A 308 -0.10 -18.75 -1.66
C LYS A 308 -0.77 -17.39 -1.40
N ILE A 309 -1.45 -17.27 -0.26
CA ILE A 309 -2.24 -16.08 0.09
C ILE A 309 -1.43 -15.20 1.08
N TYR A 310 -1.41 -13.91 0.80
CA TYR A 310 -1.00 -12.84 1.72
C TYR A 310 -2.16 -11.88 1.94
N ARG A 311 -2.26 -11.29 3.16
CA ARG A 311 -3.39 -10.43 3.53
C ARG A 311 -2.90 -9.26 4.36
N ASN A 312 -3.27 -8.02 4.00
CA ASN A 312 -2.83 -6.85 4.76
C ASN A 312 -3.29 -6.85 6.21
N ASP A 313 -4.50 -7.33 6.52
CA ASP A 313 -5.02 -7.41 7.89
C ASP A 313 -4.18 -8.33 8.81
N TYR A 314 -3.50 -9.35 8.25
CA TYR A 314 -2.61 -10.24 8.99
C TYR A 314 -1.13 -9.89 8.84
N ASP A 315 -0.70 -9.58 7.61
CA ASP A 315 0.70 -9.46 7.23
C ASP A 315 1.22 -8.01 7.26
N GLY A 316 0.32 -7.00 7.41
CA GLY A 316 0.66 -5.60 7.19
C GLY A 316 0.91 -5.33 5.71
N THR A 317 1.76 -4.39 5.40
CA THR A 317 2.20 -4.12 4.03
C THR A 317 2.94 -5.34 3.48
N VAL A 318 2.54 -5.78 2.27
CA VAL A 318 3.17 -6.90 1.55
C VAL A 318 3.98 -6.34 0.40
N ILE A 319 5.24 -6.76 0.27
CA ILE A 319 6.11 -6.32 -0.82
C ILE A 319 6.53 -7.56 -1.62
N ILE A 320 6.32 -7.53 -2.93
CA ILE A 320 6.77 -8.59 -3.84
C ILE A 320 7.84 -8.02 -4.75
N TYR A 321 9.02 -8.60 -4.66
CA TYR A 321 10.18 -8.28 -5.48
C TYR A 321 10.28 -9.22 -6.67
N SER A 322 10.74 -8.69 -7.81
CA SER A 322 11.05 -9.48 -9.00
C SER A 322 12.39 -9.05 -9.60
N ASP A 323 13.16 -10.04 -10.07
CA ASP A 323 14.36 -9.86 -10.90
C ASP A 323 14.08 -10.16 -12.39
N GLY A 324 12.80 -10.28 -12.77
CA GLY A 324 12.35 -10.66 -14.10
C GLY A 324 12.33 -12.18 -14.35
N LYS A 325 12.68 -13.01 -13.35
CA LYS A 325 12.64 -14.50 -13.43
C LYS A 325 12.00 -15.10 -12.21
N ASP A 326 12.43 -14.66 -11.03
CA ASP A 326 11.96 -15.12 -9.74
C ASP A 326 11.20 -14.01 -9.02
N ILE A 327 10.22 -14.41 -8.21
CA ILE A 327 9.46 -13.50 -7.35
C ILE A 327 9.65 -13.89 -5.88
N ARG A 328 9.73 -12.89 -4.99
CA ARG A 328 9.85 -13.09 -3.55
C ARG A 328 8.98 -12.10 -2.79
N ALA A 329 8.21 -12.61 -1.85
CA ALA A 329 7.36 -11.80 -0.98
C ALA A 329 8.04 -11.57 0.37
N VAL A 330 7.86 -10.35 0.89
CA VAL A 330 8.24 -9.91 2.24
C VAL A 330 7.02 -9.23 2.85
N THR A 331 6.78 -9.44 4.12
CA THR A 331 5.67 -8.84 4.84
C THR A 331 6.17 -7.98 5.99
N GLU A 332 5.47 -6.90 6.28
CA GLU A 332 5.82 -5.96 7.36
C GLU A 332 5.86 -6.63 8.73
N LYS A 333 4.92 -7.55 8.99
CA LYS A 333 4.81 -8.25 10.29
C LYS A 333 5.69 -9.52 10.36
N GLY A 334 6.56 -9.74 9.36
CA GLY A 334 7.39 -10.95 9.26
C GLY A 334 6.56 -12.18 8.85
N ASP A 335 7.23 -13.31 8.55
CA ASP A 335 6.55 -14.59 8.34
C ASP A 335 5.90 -15.05 9.66
N ALA A 336 4.81 -14.40 10.05
CA ALA A 336 3.95 -14.91 11.09
C ALA A 336 3.49 -16.28 10.60
N LYS A 337 3.95 -17.35 11.28
CA LYS A 337 3.44 -18.70 11.04
C LYS A 337 1.92 -18.57 11.01
N GLN A 338 1.32 -18.89 9.89
CA GLN A 338 -0.11 -19.12 9.79
C GLN A 338 -0.39 -20.28 10.78
N ASN A 339 -0.67 -19.95 12.03
CA ASN A 339 -1.32 -20.86 12.93
C ASN A 339 -2.76 -20.97 12.43
N VAL A 340 -2.96 -21.92 11.56
CA VAL A 340 -4.29 -22.47 11.27
C VAL A 340 -4.69 -23.17 12.57
N ASP A 341 -5.42 -22.46 13.42
CA ASP A 341 -6.19 -23.11 14.47
C ASP A 341 -7.32 -23.88 13.77
N ASN A 342 -7.15 -25.20 13.76
CA ASN A 342 -8.17 -26.18 13.38
C ASN A 342 -9.39 -26.16 14.32
#